data_5ba81429a26a6f53d2b9b2044a10a236
#
_entry.id   5ba81429a26a6f53d2b9b2044a10a236
#
_cell.length_a   1.000
_cell.length_b   1.000
_cell.length_c   1.000
_cell.angle_alpha   90.00
_cell.angle_beta   90.00
_cell.angle_gamma   90.00
#
_symmetry.space_group_name_H-M   'P 1'
#
loop_
_entity.id
_entity.type
_entity.pdbx_description
1 polymer ?
#
loop_
_entity_poly.entity_id
_entity_poly.type
_entity_poly.pdbx_seq_one_letter_code
_entity_poly.pdbx_strand_id
1 'polypeptide(L)'
;MKIGLGLYRNSLNVENYKFAKQIGSTHIVAHLTNYFSGNNPEISSGGNDGWGVCDNEPIWDKELLGGLKKDLNENGLELEALENLNPLHWSDILLDGPNKVAQTEGIKKLIKNMGEVGIPILGYCFSIAGVWGWERGAYARGGAESVALVEGSRDFQEPIPDGMVWNMRYRKGDPLKFVPETTEKEVWERLKYFLDQIIPVAEENNVTLAAHPNDPPLPIMRKTARILKNPREYIDLININKSSKNKIELCIGSIQEMEEGNLETYVDNFAKEDRIGYIHFRNVKGKIPNYIEAFVDEGDINMVNIIKILKKNNYKGVIIPDHTPALNCDAPWHAGMAYAVGYIKGLIQSV
;
A
#
# COMPACT_ATOMS: atom_id res chain seq x y z
N MET A 1 17.20 -11.13 0.08
CA MET A 1 16.17 -10.23 -0.47
C MET A 1 15.56 -10.90 -1.67
N LYS A 2 14.24 -10.89 -1.80
CA LYS A 2 13.47 -11.41 -2.92
C LYS A 2 13.01 -10.24 -3.78
N ILE A 3 12.84 -10.45 -5.08
CA ILE A 3 12.35 -9.41 -6.00
C ILE A 3 10.92 -9.75 -6.37
N GLY A 4 10.02 -8.80 -6.17
CA GLY A 4 8.62 -8.95 -6.50
C GLY A 4 8.12 -7.88 -7.48
N LEU A 5 6.86 -8.05 -7.87
CA LEU A 5 6.08 -7.06 -8.63
C LEU A 5 4.69 -6.94 -8.01
N GLY A 6 4.22 -5.71 -7.83
CA GLY A 6 2.84 -5.42 -7.47
C GLY A 6 1.94 -5.58 -8.70
N LEU A 7 0.84 -6.33 -8.58
CA LEU A 7 -0.14 -6.47 -9.64
C LEU A 7 -1.54 -6.13 -9.13
N TYR A 8 -2.17 -5.17 -9.82
CA TYR A 8 -3.57 -4.83 -9.59
C TYR A 8 -4.49 -5.92 -10.14
N ARG A 9 -5.72 -5.97 -9.65
CA ARG A 9 -6.71 -6.99 -10.01
C ARG A 9 -6.88 -7.21 -11.51
N ASN A 10 -6.98 -6.13 -12.28
CA ASN A 10 -7.09 -6.19 -13.74
C ASN A 10 -5.80 -6.68 -14.45
N SER A 11 -4.70 -6.69 -13.74
CA SER A 11 -3.38 -7.15 -14.23
C SER A 11 -3.02 -8.55 -13.74
N LEU A 12 -3.87 -9.20 -12.94
CA LEU A 12 -3.68 -10.58 -12.50
C LEU A 12 -4.07 -11.55 -13.63
N ASN A 13 -3.18 -11.73 -14.58
CA ASN A 13 -3.36 -12.59 -15.77
C ASN A 13 -2.03 -13.17 -16.24
N VAL A 14 -2.10 -14.22 -17.03
CA VAL A 14 -0.93 -14.99 -17.51
C VAL A 14 0.08 -14.13 -18.27
N GLU A 15 -0.37 -13.13 -19.02
CA GLU A 15 0.52 -12.22 -19.76
C GLU A 15 1.43 -11.45 -18.79
N ASN A 16 0.84 -10.85 -17.78
CA ASN A 16 1.60 -10.11 -16.76
C ASN A 16 2.41 -11.03 -15.84
N TYR A 17 1.98 -12.28 -15.61
CA TYR A 17 2.81 -13.26 -14.89
C TYR A 17 4.08 -13.61 -15.68
N LYS A 18 3.95 -13.82 -16.99
CA LYS A 18 5.10 -14.03 -17.86
C LYS A 18 6.02 -12.80 -17.89
N PHE A 19 5.45 -11.61 -18.00
CA PHE A 19 6.20 -10.37 -17.92
C PHE A 19 6.97 -10.25 -16.60
N ALA A 20 6.31 -10.45 -15.45
CA ALA A 20 6.96 -10.42 -14.15
C ALA A 20 8.16 -11.40 -14.08
N LYS A 21 7.98 -12.61 -14.62
CA LYS A 21 9.04 -13.59 -14.68
C LYS A 21 10.21 -13.17 -15.58
N GLN A 22 9.90 -12.59 -16.75
CA GLN A 22 10.89 -12.13 -17.73
C GLN A 22 11.78 -11.01 -17.20
N ILE A 23 11.21 -10.07 -16.44
CA ILE A 23 11.99 -8.98 -15.81
C ILE A 23 12.77 -9.44 -14.58
N GLY A 24 12.58 -10.67 -14.13
CA GLY A 24 13.33 -11.30 -13.04
C GLY A 24 12.66 -11.29 -11.68
N SER A 25 11.37 -10.96 -11.61
CA SER A 25 10.58 -11.12 -10.39
C SER A 25 10.36 -12.60 -10.07
N THR A 26 10.32 -12.91 -8.78
CA THR A 26 10.06 -14.25 -8.25
C THR A 26 8.80 -14.30 -7.41
N HIS A 27 8.31 -13.15 -6.98
CA HIS A 27 7.17 -13.02 -6.08
C HIS A 27 6.20 -11.96 -6.60
N ILE A 28 4.93 -12.13 -6.25
CA ILE A 28 3.86 -11.17 -6.55
C ILE A 28 3.25 -10.68 -5.23
N VAL A 29 3.03 -9.38 -5.18
CA VAL A 29 2.13 -8.71 -4.23
C VAL A 29 0.84 -8.40 -5.00
N ALA A 30 -0.29 -8.95 -4.58
CA ALA A 30 -1.52 -8.87 -5.35
C ALA A 30 -2.52 -7.92 -4.70
N HIS A 31 -3.07 -6.98 -5.48
CA HIS A 31 -4.20 -6.15 -5.08
C HIS A 31 -5.49 -6.79 -5.61
N LEU A 32 -6.30 -7.33 -4.72
CA LEU A 32 -7.60 -7.91 -5.09
C LEU A 32 -8.72 -6.86 -5.12
N THR A 33 -8.51 -5.71 -4.48
CA THR A 33 -9.42 -4.58 -4.58
C THR A 33 -9.42 -4.04 -6.01
N ASN A 34 -10.61 -3.90 -6.60
CA ASN A 34 -10.75 -3.36 -7.95
C ASN A 34 -10.86 -1.82 -7.91
N TYR A 35 -9.74 -1.15 -7.91
CA TYR A 35 -9.68 0.32 -7.86
C TYR A 35 -10.28 1.00 -9.10
N PHE A 36 -10.36 0.28 -10.21
CA PHE A 36 -10.72 0.83 -11.53
C PHE A 36 -12.15 0.48 -11.96
N SER A 37 -12.96 -0.07 -11.06
CA SER A 37 -14.35 -0.39 -11.35
C SER A 37 -15.23 0.86 -11.40
N GLY A 38 -16.38 0.76 -12.08
CA GLY A 38 -17.42 1.80 -12.05
C GLY A 38 -17.20 2.99 -12.96
N ASN A 39 -16.41 2.84 -14.02
CA ASN A 39 -16.19 3.89 -15.03
C ASN A 39 -15.60 5.21 -14.50
N ASN A 40 -14.80 5.15 -13.46
CA ASN A 40 -14.01 6.31 -13.09
C ASN A 40 -12.69 6.31 -13.92
N PRO A 41 -12.60 7.08 -15.00
CA PRO A 41 -11.42 7.07 -15.87
C PRO A 41 -10.21 7.78 -15.23
N GLU A 42 -10.41 8.54 -14.16
CA GLU A 42 -9.41 9.42 -13.57
C GLU A 42 -8.98 8.98 -12.17
N ILE A 43 -8.32 7.87 -12.12
CA ILE A 43 -7.69 7.34 -10.89
C ILE A 43 -6.80 8.37 -10.21
N SER A 44 -6.27 9.30 -10.97
CA SER A 44 -5.28 10.27 -10.54
C SER A 44 -5.84 11.62 -10.17
N SER A 45 -7.04 11.96 -10.60
CA SER A 45 -7.57 13.31 -10.40
C SER A 45 -8.01 13.56 -8.96
N GLY A 46 -8.26 12.47 -8.19
CA GLY A 46 -8.74 12.61 -6.82
C GLY A 46 -9.98 13.49 -6.72
N GLY A 47 -10.84 13.45 -7.73
CA GLY A 47 -12.14 14.11 -7.67
C GLY A 47 -13.00 13.54 -6.57
N ASN A 48 -14.11 14.21 -6.25
CA ASN A 48 -15.05 13.74 -5.23
C ASN A 48 -15.64 12.35 -5.51
N ASP A 49 -15.60 11.92 -6.77
CA ASP A 49 -16.05 10.59 -7.19
C ASP A 49 -15.05 9.46 -6.84
N GLY A 50 -13.83 9.80 -6.40
CA GLY A 50 -12.80 8.87 -5.99
C GLY A 50 -12.26 8.00 -7.15
N TRP A 51 -11.61 6.91 -6.79
CA TRP A 51 -10.97 6.00 -7.76
C TRP A 51 -11.98 5.08 -8.45
N GLY A 52 -13.01 4.62 -7.73
CA GLY A 52 -13.98 3.70 -8.28
C GLY A 52 -15.09 3.33 -7.31
N VAL A 53 -15.90 2.38 -7.73
CA VAL A 53 -16.98 1.81 -6.94
C VAL A 53 -16.60 0.40 -6.55
N CYS A 54 -16.70 0.05 -5.27
CA CYS A 54 -16.46 -1.31 -4.82
C CYS A 54 -17.47 -2.26 -5.46
N ASP A 55 -16.99 -3.33 -6.03
CA ASP A 55 -17.82 -4.44 -6.45
C ASP A 55 -18.54 -5.02 -5.21
N ASN A 56 -19.78 -5.48 -5.37
CA ASN A 56 -20.51 -6.18 -4.31
C ASN A 56 -19.93 -7.60 -4.16
N GLU A 57 -18.75 -7.66 -3.60
CA GLU A 57 -17.92 -8.85 -3.51
C GLU A 57 -17.86 -9.34 -2.06
N PRO A 58 -18.12 -10.63 -1.81
CA PRO A 58 -17.94 -11.20 -0.48
C PRO A 58 -16.46 -11.18 -0.09
N ILE A 59 -16.18 -11.40 1.19
CA ILE A 59 -14.81 -11.57 1.65
C ILE A 59 -14.12 -12.68 0.85
N TRP A 60 -12.89 -12.46 0.43
CA TRP A 60 -12.14 -13.37 -0.45
C TRP A 60 -12.00 -14.74 0.22
N ASP A 61 -12.51 -15.74 -0.45
CA ASP A 61 -12.57 -17.10 0.05
C ASP A 61 -11.33 -17.92 -0.35
N LYS A 62 -11.29 -19.12 0.16
CA LYS A 62 -10.20 -20.05 -0.06
C LYS A 62 -10.09 -20.53 -1.50
N GLU A 63 -11.22 -20.64 -2.22
CA GLU A 63 -11.24 -21.06 -3.63
C GLU A 63 -10.61 -19.99 -4.52
N LEU A 64 -11.01 -18.73 -4.36
CA LEU A 64 -10.43 -17.59 -5.07
C LEU A 64 -8.92 -17.45 -4.77
N LEU A 65 -8.53 -17.47 -3.49
CA LEU A 65 -7.14 -17.31 -3.09
C LEU A 65 -6.28 -18.50 -3.55
N GLY A 66 -6.79 -19.71 -3.46
CA GLY A 66 -6.12 -20.92 -3.91
C GLY A 66 -5.95 -20.96 -5.43
N GLY A 67 -6.97 -20.52 -6.17
CA GLY A 67 -6.91 -20.38 -7.63
C GLY A 67 -5.81 -19.39 -8.05
N LEU A 68 -5.81 -18.20 -7.46
CA LEU A 68 -4.77 -17.18 -7.75
C LEU A 68 -3.36 -17.71 -7.45
N LYS A 69 -3.17 -18.32 -6.29
CA LYS A 69 -1.85 -18.87 -5.92
C LYS A 69 -1.40 -19.98 -6.89
N LYS A 70 -2.32 -20.86 -7.29
CA LYS A 70 -2.05 -21.91 -8.26
C LYS A 70 -1.61 -21.33 -9.61
N ASP A 71 -2.36 -20.35 -10.13
CA ASP A 71 -2.06 -19.70 -11.41
C ASP A 71 -0.67 -19.05 -11.39
N LEU A 72 -0.30 -18.39 -10.30
CA LEU A 72 1.03 -17.81 -10.12
C LEU A 72 2.12 -18.89 -10.08
N ASN A 73 1.89 -19.96 -9.30
CA ASN A 73 2.87 -21.04 -9.17
C ASN A 73 3.11 -21.77 -10.51
N GLU A 74 2.08 -21.97 -11.32
CA GLU A 74 2.18 -22.54 -12.67
C GLU A 74 3.02 -21.68 -13.62
N ASN A 75 3.13 -20.38 -13.32
CA ASN A 75 4.00 -19.44 -14.03
C ASN A 75 5.37 -19.21 -13.34
N GLY A 76 5.69 -20.01 -12.31
CA GLY A 76 6.95 -19.96 -11.57
C GLY A 76 7.10 -18.72 -10.67
N LEU A 77 5.99 -18.20 -10.17
CA LEU A 77 5.91 -17.07 -9.25
C LEU A 77 5.27 -17.51 -7.94
N GLU A 78 5.66 -16.87 -6.83
CA GLU A 78 5.08 -17.07 -5.52
C GLU A 78 4.17 -15.88 -5.14
N LEU A 79 3.01 -16.16 -4.54
CA LEU A 79 2.15 -15.12 -3.96
C LEU A 79 2.64 -14.78 -2.55
N GLU A 80 3.28 -13.64 -2.40
CA GLU A 80 3.87 -13.21 -1.12
C GLU A 80 2.88 -12.44 -0.25
N ALA A 81 2.08 -11.58 -0.84
CA ALA A 81 1.16 -10.74 -0.07
C ALA A 81 -0.14 -10.47 -0.83
N LEU A 82 -1.21 -10.28 -0.07
CA LEU A 82 -2.36 -9.50 -0.50
C LEU A 82 -2.19 -8.09 0.05
N GLU A 83 -2.34 -7.09 -0.80
CA GLU A 83 -2.19 -5.69 -0.41
C GLU A 83 -3.52 -4.96 -0.50
N ASN A 84 -3.85 -4.31 0.62
CA ASN A 84 -5.08 -3.59 0.86
C ASN A 84 -6.35 -4.43 0.90
N LEU A 85 -7.28 -3.95 1.69
CA LEU A 85 -8.60 -4.53 1.85
C LEU A 85 -9.62 -3.78 1.00
N ASN A 86 -10.59 -4.48 0.43
CA ASN A 86 -11.72 -3.84 -0.21
C ASN A 86 -12.48 -2.99 0.83
N PRO A 87 -12.74 -1.69 0.57
CA PRO A 87 -13.47 -0.83 1.50
C PRO A 87 -14.79 -1.42 1.99
N LEU A 88 -15.47 -2.21 1.17
CA LEU A 88 -16.70 -2.90 1.55
C LEU A 88 -16.49 -3.87 2.75
N HIS A 89 -15.29 -4.43 2.87
CA HIS A 89 -14.97 -5.41 3.91
C HIS A 89 -14.61 -4.79 5.27
N TRP A 90 -14.28 -3.49 5.32
CA TRP A 90 -13.79 -2.87 6.56
C TRP A 90 -14.13 -1.39 6.76
N SER A 91 -15.04 -0.82 5.93
CA SER A 91 -15.45 0.58 6.06
C SER A 91 -15.92 0.96 7.45
N ASP A 92 -16.70 0.09 8.11
CA ASP A 92 -17.21 0.36 9.46
C ASP A 92 -16.15 0.15 10.55
N ILE A 93 -15.07 -0.59 10.27
CA ILE A 93 -13.88 -0.64 11.14
C ILE A 93 -13.18 0.73 11.10
N LEU A 94 -13.01 1.30 9.90
CA LEU A 94 -12.39 2.61 9.72
C LEU A 94 -13.24 3.75 10.29
N LEU A 95 -14.58 3.67 10.15
CA LEU A 95 -15.53 4.71 10.53
C LEU A 95 -16.12 4.55 11.94
N ASP A 96 -15.80 3.48 12.66
CA ASP A 96 -16.46 3.07 13.91
C ASP A 96 -17.98 2.87 13.73
N GLY A 97 -18.36 2.30 12.58
CA GLY A 97 -19.75 2.13 12.19
C GLY A 97 -20.43 0.89 12.77
N PRO A 98 -21.75 0.73 12.49
CA PRO A 98 -22.57 -0.30 13.11
C PRO A 98 -22.18 -1.75 12.74
N ASN A 99 -21.59 -1.98 11.57
CA ASN A 99 -21.19 -3.29 11.12
C ASN A 99 -19.74 -3.66 11.49
N LYS A 100 -19.06 -2.85 12.28
CA LYS A 100 -17.65 -3.02 12.66
C LYS A 100 -17.34 -4.43 13.15
N VAL A 101 -18.21 -5.02 13.99
CA VAL A 101 -18.02 -6.37 14.53
C VAL A 101 -18.14 -7.43 13.42
N ALA A 102 -19.15 -7.32 12.57
CA ALA A 102 -19.35 -8.26 11.46
C ALA A 102 -18.21 -8.19 10.44
N GLN A 103 -17.74 -6.98 10.11
CA GLN A 103 -16.58 -6.78 9.24
C GLN A 103 -15.30 -7.33 9.86
N THR A 104 -15.10 -7.16 11.17
CA THR A 104 -13.97 -7.76 11.89
C THR A 104 -13.98 -9.28 11.79
N GLU A 105 -15.11 -9.94 11.96
CA GLU A 105 -15.23 -11.39 11.77
C GLU A 105 -14.97 -11.80 10.31
N GLY A 106 -15.37 -10.99 9.35
CA GLY A 106 -15.02 -11.16 7.94
C GLY A 106 -13.51 -11.15 7.71
N ILE A 107 -12.79 -10.17 8.27
CA ILE A 107 -11.32 -10.10 8.15
C ILE A 107 -10.64 -11.27 8.86
N LYS A 108 -11.13 -11.70 10.03
CA LYS A 108 -10.63 -12.91 10.70
C LYS A 108 -10.77 -14.16 9.80
N LYS A 109 -11.91 -14.28 9.10
CA LYS A 109 -12.12 -15.36 8.13
C LYS A 109 -11.15 -15.27 6.95
N LEU A 110 -10.90 -14.07 6.43
CA LEU A 110 -9.91 -13.87 5.37
C LEU A 110 -8.52 -14.34 5.81
N ILE A 111 -8.08 -13.96 7.01
CA ILE A 111 -6.77 -14.37 7.54
C ILE A 111 -6.66 -15.89 7.68
N LYS A 112 -7.72 -16.56 8.13
CA LYS A 112 -7.77 -18.04 8.17
C LYS A 112 -7.65 -18.63 6.76
N ASN A 113 -8.40 -18.10 5.79
CA ASN A 113 -8.30 -18.53 4.40
C ASN A 113 -6.88 -18.34 3.85
N MET A 114 -6.25 -17.19 4.12
CA MET A 114 -4.86 -16.92 3.72
C MET A 114 -3.88 -17.93 4.33
N GLY A 115 -4.00 -18.21 5.64
CA GLY A 115 -3.14 -19.18 6.33
C GLY A 115 -3.30 -20.59 5.77
N GLU A 116 -4.52 -21.04 5.50
CA GLU A 116 -4.79 -22.36 4.92
C GLU A 116 -4.28 -22.51 3.48
N VAL A 117 -4.32 -21.44 2.68
CA VAL A 117 -3.75 -21.39 1.33
C VAL A 117 -2.24 -21.19 1.36
N GLY A 118 -1.71 -20.67 2.47
CA GLY A 118 -0.29 -20.36 2.65
C GLY A 118 0.12 -19.06 1.97
N ILE A 119 -0.69 -18.00 2.10
CA ILE A 119 -0.35 -16.61 1.73
C ILE A 119 0.15 -15.92 2.99
N PRO A 120 1.43 -15.52 3.05
CA PRO A 120 2.06 -15.19 4.32
C PRO A 120 1.80 -13.77 4.83
N ILE A 121 1.39 -12.82 3.98
CA ILE A 121 1.31 -11.40 4.36
C ILE A 121 0.00 -10.77 3.91
N LEU A 122 -0.64 -10.00 4.81
CA LEU A 122 -1.71 -9.07 4.53
C LEU A 122 -1.21 -7.64 4.75
N GLY A 123 -1.00 -6.90 3.66
CA GLY A 123 -0.73 -5.47 3.67
C GLY A 123 -2.02 -4.68 3.87
N TYR A 124 -1.96 -3.58 4.63
CA TYR A 124 -3.11 -2.70 4.83
C TYR A 124 -2.67 -1.26 5.09
N CYS A 125 -3.46 -0.31 4.57
CA CYS A 125 -3.30 1.12 4.87
C CYS A 125 -4.49 1.60 5.71
N PHE A 126 -4.26 1.83 7.01
CA PHE A 126 -5.33 2.28 7.93
C PHE A 126 -5.60 3.76 7.75
N SER A 127 -6.43 4.08 6.77
CA SER A 127 -6.77 5.44 6.36
C SER A 127 -8.23 5.55 5.96
N ILE A 128 -8.90 6.62 6.41
CA ILE A 128 -10.27 6.92 5.98
C ILE A 128 -10.25 7.57 4.60
N ALA A 129 -9.38 8.56 4.40
CA ALA A 129 -9.24 9.26 3.11
C ALA A 129 -8.56 8.43 2.03
N GLY A 130 -7.70 7.47 2.41
CA GLY A 130 -6.86 6.75 1.47
C GLY A 130 -5.84 7.66 0.78
N VAL A 131 -5.42 7.30 -0.42
CA VAL A 131 -4.55 8.13 -1.26
C VAL A 131 -5.40 9.16 -2.00
N TRP A 132 -5.07 10.43 -1.84
CA TRP A 132 -5.82 11.53 -2.46
C TRP A 132 -4.97 12.81 -2.53
N GLY A 133 -5.32 13.72 -3.44
CA GLY A 133 -4.71 15.04 -3.52
C GLY A 133 -3.54 15.14 -4.50
N TRP A 134 -3.13 14.05 -5.10
CA TRP A 134 -2.08 14.06 -6.13
C TRP A 134 -2.53 14.69 -7.44
N GLU A 135 -1.58 15.25 -8.14
CA GLU A 135 -1.71 15.68 -9.54
C GLU A 135 -0.80 14.87 -10.44
N ARG A 136 -1.22 14.67 -11.68
CA ARG A 136 -0.38 14.09 -12.73
C ARG A 136 0.19 15.17 -13.63
N GLY A 137 1.44 14.99 -14.02
CA GLY A 137 2.12 15.91 -14.92
C GLY A 137 3.51 15.43 -15.31
N ALA A 138 4.18 16.22 -16.14
CA ALA A 138 5.53 15.93 -16.64
C ALA A 138 6.60 16.29 -15.60
N TYR A 139 6.52 15.66 -14.41
CA TYR A 139 7.35 15.99 -13.25
C TYR A 139 8.68 15.23 -13.19
N ALA A 140 8.75 14.04 -13.81
CA ALA A 140 9.96 13.21 -13.77
C ALA A 140 10.92 13.55 -14.92
N ARG A 141 12.13 12.98 -14.85
CA ARG A 141 13.20 13.15 -15.83
C ARG A 141 12.71 13.00 -17.26
N GLY A 142 13.15 13.91 -18.14
CA GLY A 142 12.78 13.92 -19.55
C GLY A 142 11.32 14.27 -19.84
N GLY A 143 10.61 14.82 -18.85
CA GLY A 143 9.19 15.14 -18.97
C GLY A 143 8.27 13.91 -18.87
N ALA A 144 8.76 12.81 -18.28
CA ALA A 144 7.93 11.63 -18.04
C ALA A 144 6.79 11.96 -17.09
N GLU A 145 5.59 11.46 -17.38
CA GLU A 145 4.43 11.66 -16.54
C GLU A 145 4.63 10.94 -15.19
N SER A 146 4.39 11.69 -14.12
CA SER A 146 4.47 11.20 -12.75
C SER A 146 3.42 11.89 -11.89
N VAL A 147 3.35 11.53 -10.62
CA VAL A 147 2.47 12.17 -9.64
C VAL A 147 3.24 13.13 -8.77
N ALA A 148 2.56 14.17 -8.31
CA ALA A 148 3.09 15.16 -7.39
C ALA A 148 2.03 15.56 -6.36
N LEU A 149 2.47 15.86 -5.14
CA LEU A 149 1.69 16.65 -4.21
C LEU A 149 2.13 18.11 -4.35
N VAL A 150 1.18 19.00 -4.62
CA VAL A 150 1.45 20.43 -4.81
C VAL A 150 0.53 21.23 -3.91
N GLU A 151 1.11 21.94 -2.96
CA GLU A 151 0.36 22.79 -2.04
C GLU A 151 -0.45 23.85 -2.79
N GLY A 152 -1.74 23.93 -2.47
CA GLY A 152 -2.65 24.89 -3.09
C GLY A 152 -3.20 24.47 -4.45
N SER A 153 -2.79 23.31 -5.00
CA SER A 153 -3.35 22.80 -6.25
C SER A 153 -4.82 22.41 -6.12
N ARG A 154 -5.19 21.95 -4.93
CA ARG A 154 -6.57 21.64 -4.54
C ARG A 154 -6.80 21.82 -3.05
N ASP A 155 -8.06 21.83 -2.62
CA ASP A 155 -8.41 21.88 -1.20
C ASP A 155 -8.26 20.50 -0.56
N PHE A 156 -7.15 20.27 0.15
CA PHE A 156 -6.89 19.02 0.85
C PHE A 156 -7.90 18.75 1.99
N GLN A 157 -8.76 19.72 2.32
CA GLN A 157 -9.81 19.56 3.33
C GLN A 157 -11.19 19.37 2.70
N GLU A 158 -11.31 19.22 1.39
CA GLU A 158 -12.57 18.87 0.74
C GLU A 158 -13.17 17.61 1.37
N PRO A 159 -14.39 17.65 1.97
CA PRO A 159 -14.91 16.55 2.77
C PRO A 159 -15.17 15.29 1.95
N ILE A 160 -15.05 14.14 2.57
CA ILE A 160 -15.33 12.84 1.94
C ILE A 160 -16.87 12.67 1.84
N PRO A 161 -17.44 12.43 0.65
CA PRO A 161 -18.86 12.15 0.50
C PRO A 161 -19.31 10.93 1.31
N ASP A 162 -20.53 10.94 1.82
CA ASP A 162 -21.11 9.78 2.48
C ASP A 162 -21.12 8.55 1.54
N GLY A 163 -20.80 7.38 2.08
CA GLY A 163 -20.67 6.15 1.32
C GLY A 163 -19.30 5.91 0.67
N MET A 164 -18.31 6.76 0.99
CA MET A 164 -16.94 6.61 0.53
C MET A 164 -15.98 6.44 1.70
N VAL A 165 -14.98 5.60 1.53
CA VAL A 165 -13.74 5.53 2.31
C VAL A 165 -12.61 5.08 1.38
N TRP A 166 -11.38 5.37 1.77
CA TRP A 166 -10.20 4.94 1.03
C TRP A 166 -10.26 5.33 -0.46
N ASN A 167 -10.81 6.54 -0.72
CA ASN A 167 -11.03 7.11 -2.05
C ASN A 167 -11.89 6.23 -2.99
N MET A 168 -12.74 5.36 -2.42
CA MET A 168 -13.66 4.48 -3.16
C MET A 168 -15.07 4.55 -2.61
N ARG A 169 -16.05 4.44 -3.48
CA ARG A 169 -17.46 4.36 -3.12
C ARG A 169 -17.83 2.90 -2.80
N TYR A 170 -18.17 2.62 -1.54
CA TYR A 170 -18.55 1.27 -1.10
C TYR A 170 -20.06 1.07 -0.94
N ARG A 171 -20.84 2.15 -0.93
CA ARG A 171 -22.31 2.14 -0.95
C ARG A 171 -22.86 3.42 -1.54
N LYS A 172 -24.15 3.40 -1.89
CA LYS A 172 -24.86 4.63 -2.23
C LYS A 172 -24.97 5.50 -0.96
N GLY A 173 -24.34 6.66 -1.01
CA GLY A 173 -24.40 7.67 0.07
C GLY A 173 -25.58 8.62 -0.07
N ASP A 174 -25.84 9.38 0.99
CA ASP A 174 -26.70 10.55 0.96
C ASP A 174 -25.90 11.72 0.36
N PRO A 175 -26.34 12.33 -0.75
CA PRO A 175 -25.57 13.39 -1.42
C PRO A 175 -25.43 14.67 -0.59
N LEU A 176 -26.19 14.82 0.52
CA LEU A 176 -26.14 15.96 1.42
C LEU A 176 -25.26 15.69 2.66
N LYS A 177 -24.71 14.50 2.79
CA LYS A 177 -23.89 14.09 3.94
C LYS A 177 -22.46 13.78 3.55
N PHE A 178 -21.61 13.91 4.55
CA PHE A 178 -20.18 13.63 4.45
C PHE A 178 -19.75 12.69 5.59
N VAL A 179 -18.64 12.04 5.39
CA VAL A 179 -17.96 11.30 6.45
C VAL A 179 -17.64 12.30 7.59
N PRO A 180 -17.96 11.99 8.85
CA PRO A 180 -17.64 12.86 9.97
C PRO A 180 -16.15 13.17 10.09
N GLU A 181 -15.83 14.38 10.51
CA GLU A 181 -14.46 14.73 10.88
C GLU A 181 -13.95 13.80 11.96
N THR A 182 -12.69 13.43 11.87
CA THR A 182 -12.08 12.46 12.80
C THR A 182 -10.79 13.00 13.37
N THR A 183 -10.62 12.83 14.65
CA THR A 183 -9.40 13.19 15.39
C THR A 183 -8.35 12.07 15.29
N GLU A 184 -7.09 12.41 15.46
CA GLU A 184 -6.00 11.45 15.49
C GLU A 184 -6.19 10.39 16.59
N LYS A 185 -6.67 10.81 17.76
CA LYS A 185 -6.98 9.91 18.88
C LYS A 185 -8.00 8.84 18.47
N GLU A 186 -9.09 9.24 17.81
CA GLU A 186 -10.12 8.30 17.34
C GLU A 186 -9.57 7.31 16.33
N VAL A 187 -8.71 7.76 15.40
CA VAL A 187 -8.11 6.86 14.41
C VAL A 187 -7.17 5.85 15.07
N TRP A 188 -6.35 6.28 16.06
CA TRP A 188 -5.52 5.38 16.85
C TRP A 188 -6.33 4.37 17.68
N GLU A 189 -7.45 4.78 18.27
CA GLU A 189 -8.34 3.90 19.02
C GLU A 189 -8.98 2.84 18.11
N ARG A 190 -9.37 3.21 16.90
CA ARG A 190 -9.90 2.29 15.86
C ARG A 190 -8.83 1.32 15.37
N LEU A 191 -7.61 1.80 15.10
CA LEU A 191 -6.49 0.93 14.75
C LEU A 191 -6.17 -0.05 15.88
N LYS A 192 -6.14 0.42 17.13
CA LYS A 192 -5.93 -0.44 18.28
C LYS A 192 -6.99 -1.53 18.37
N TYR A 193 -8.27 -1.17 18.24
CA TYR A 193 -9.36 -2.13 18.20
C TYR A 193 -9.13 -3.17 17.10
N PHE A 194 -8.81 -2.75 15.88
CA PHE A 194 -8.54 -3.64 14.76
C PHE A 194 -7.41 -4.61 15.08
N LEU A 195 -6.27 -4.14 15.53
CA LEU A 195 -5.11 -4.97 15.84
C LEU A 195 -5.37 -5.93 17.02
N ASP A 196 -6.03 -5.49 18.07
CA ASP A 196 -6.40 -6.35 19.21
C ASP A 196 -7.27 -7.53 18.78
N GLN A 197 -8.14 -7.33 17.77
CA GLN A 197 -9.00 -8.40 17.27
C GLN A 197 -8.33 -9.32 16.26
N ILE A 198 -7.42 -8.79 15.44
CA ILE A 198 -6.90 -9.48 14.26
C ILE A 198 -5.56 -10.18 14.53
N ILE A 199 -4.69 -9.62 15.36
CA ILE A 199 -3.36 -10.18 15.63
C ILE A 199 -3.42 -11.62 16.18
N PRO A 200 -4.28 -11.97 17.15
CA PRO A 200 -4.35 -13.36 17.62
C PRO A 200 -4.65 -14.37 16.50
N VAL A 201 -5.57 -14.00 15.59
CA VAL A 201 -5.92 -14.85 14.45
C VAL A 201 -4.78 -14.93 13.44
N ALA A 202 -4.06 -13.83 13.24
CA ALA A 202 -2.88 -13.77 12.38
C ALA A 202 -1.74 -14.67 12.91
N GLU A 203 -1.53 -14.68 14.22
CA GLU A 203 -0.57 -15.58 14.88
C GLU A 203 -0.93 -17.05 14.68
N GLU A 204 -2.19 -17.42 14.97
CA GLU A 204 -2.69 -18.80 14.84
C GLU A 204 -2.56 -19.34 13.41
N ASN A 205 -2.71 -18.47 12.40
CA ASN A 205 -2.70 -18.84 10.99
C ASN A 205 -1.39 -18.51 10.27
N ASN A 206 -0.36 -18.07 11.02
CA ASN A 206 0.95 -17.72 10.49
C ASN A 206 0.92 -16.62 9.39
N VAL A 207 -0.03 -15.69 9.47
CA VAL A 207 -0.15 -14.54 8.56
C VAL A 207 0.45 -13.30 9.23
N THR A 208 1.28 -12.58 8.51
CA THR A 208 1.85 -11.30 8.96
C THR A 208 0.95 -10.15 8.53
N LEU A 209 0.65 -9.24 9.42
CA LEU A 209 -0.01 -7.97 9.12
C LEU A 209 1.07 -6.93 8.83
N ALA A 210 0.99 -6.23 7.72
CA ALA A 210 1.96 -5.22 7.31
C ALA A 210 1.26 -3.88 7.08
N ALA A 211 1.54 -2.90 7.95
CA ALA A 211 0.91 -1.58 7.89
C ALA A 211 1.68 -0.63 6.95
N HIS A 212 1.00 -0.14 5.91
CA HIS A 212 1.51 0.91 5.02
C HIS A 212 1.40 2.30 5.68
N PRO A 213 2.35 3.23 5.45
CA PRO A 213 2.20 4.63 5.85
C PRO A 213 0.99 5.28 5.18
N ASN A 214 0.44 6.33 5.79
CA ASN A 214 -0.50 7.17 5.06
C ASN A 214 0.25 7.97 4.00
N ASP A 215 -0.28 7.98 2.78
CA ASP A 215 0.28 8.70 1.64
C ASP A 215 -0.83 9.53 0.96
N PRO A 216 -0.64 10.84 0.80
CA PRO A 216 0.42 11.70 1.38
C PRO A 216 0.43 11.71 2.91
N PRO A 217 1.62 11.86 3.56
CA PRO A 217 1.73 11.84 5.02
C PRO A 217 1.36 13.18 5.69
N LEU A 218 0.30 13.83 5.22
CA LEU A 218 -0.26 15.03 5.83
C LEU A 218 -0.99 14.68 7.15
N PRO A 219 -0.97 15.57 8.15
CA PRO A 219 -1.62 15.28 9.44
C PRO A 219 -3.14 15.16 9.35
N ILE A 220 -3.76 15.89 8.45
CA ILE A 220 -5.20 15.86 8.17
C ILE A 220 -5.40 15.87 6.66
N MET A 221 -6.28 15.01 6.17
CA MET A 221 -6.71 14.98 4.79
C MET A 221 -8.20 14.74 4.70
N ARG A 222 -8.90 15.56 3.89
CA ARG A 222 -10.33 15.47 3.68
C ARG A 222 -11.08 15.46 5.02
N LYS A 223 -10.69 16.36 5.94
CA LYS A 223 -11.22 16.51 7.30
C LYS A 223 -11.07 15.27 8.20
N THR A 224 -10.30 14.29 7.80
CA THR A 224 -9.98 13.11 8.59
C THR A 224 -8.52 13.10 9.01
N ALA A 225 -8.24 12.86 10.28
CA ALA A 225 -6.89 12.76 10.78
C ALA A 225 -6.19 11.52 10.21
N ARG A 226 -4.89 11.63 10.02
CA ARG A 226 -4.02 10.56 9.57
C ARG A 226 -3.06 10.12 10.66
N ILE A 227 -2.72 8.85 10.64
CA ILE A 227 -1.72 8.21 11.48
C ILE A 227 -0.66 7.55 10.60
N LEU A 228 0.45 7.10 11.16
CA LEU A 228 1.60 6.59 10.39
C LEU A 228 2.08 7.60 9.34
N LYS A 229 2.03 8.88 9.69
CA LYS A 229 2.49 10.05 8.93
C LYS A 229 3.86 10.55 9.38
N ASN A 230 4.39 9.95 10.44
CA ASN A 230 5.71 10.20 10.99
C ASN A 230 6.38 8.86 11.28
N PRO A 231 7.67 8.67 11.01
CA PRO A 231 8.35 7.38 11.24
C PRO A 231 8.32 6.90 12.69
N ARG A 232 8.19 7.81 13.67
CA ARG A 232 8.03 7.44 15.09
C ARG A 232 6.72 6.71 15.37
N GLU A 233 5.66 7.04 14.66
CA GLU A 233 4.34 6.42 14.85
C GLU A 233 4.35 4.92 14.51
N TYR A 234 5.32 4.44 13.74
CA TYR A 234 5.54 3.01 13.56
C TYR A 234 6.03 2.30 14.84
N ILE A 235 6.77 3.02 15.69
CA ILE A 235 7.14 2.49 17.01
C ILE A 235 5.88 2.37 17.87
N ASP A 236 4.97 3.33 17.79
CA ASP A 236 3.69 3.30 18.49
C ASP A 236 2.80 2.17 17.97
N LEU A 237 2.71 1.97 16.64
CA LEU A 237 2.04 0.83 16.01
C LEU A 237 2.55 -0.51 16.55
N ILE A 238 3.88 -0.70 16.57
CA ILE A 238 4.51 -1.92 17.06
C ILE A 238 4.23 -2.13 18.56
N ASN A 239 4.17 -1.04 19.32
CA ASN A 239 3.90 -1.07 20.76
C ASN A 239 2.43 -1.34 21.11
N ILE A 240 1.47 -1.15 20.21
CA ILE A 240 0.07 -1.57 20.40
C ILE A 240 0.02 -3.08 20.70
N ASN A 241 0.76 -3.85 19.93
CA ASN A 241 0.93 -5.29 20.16
C ASN A 241 2.30 -5.73 19.62
N LYS A 242 3.15 -6.26 20.51
CA LYS A 242 4.55 -6.64 20.18
C LYS A 242 4.68 -7.97 19.44
N SER A 243 3.57 -8.51 18.91
CA SER A 243 3.58 -9.72 18.09
C SER A 243 4.61 -9.62 16.96
N SER A 244 5.23 -10.74 16.62
CA SER A 244 6.06 -10.87 15.41
C SER A 244 5.23 -10.80 14.12
N LYS A 245 3.89 -10.88 14.24
CA LYS A 245 2.95 -10.74 13.11
C LYS A 245 2.48 -9.30 12.91
N ASN A 246 2.82 -8.37 13.79
CA ASN A 246 2.56 -6.94 13.65
C ASN A 246 3.81 -6.27 13.05
N LYS A 247 3.81 -6.08 11.76
CA LYS A 247 4.95 -5.53 11.00
C LYS A 247 4.54 -4.32 10.16
N ILE A 248 5.50 -3.83 9.42
CA ILE A 248 5.43 -2.64 8.57
C ILE A 248 5.50 -3.08 7.11
N GLU A 249 4.63 -2.55 6.29
CA GLU A 249 4.83 -2.41 4.87
C GLU A 249 5.69 -1.15 4.66
N LEU A 250 6.97 -1.34 4.41
CA LEU A 250 7.93 -0.26 4.39
C LEU A 250 7.93 0.43 3.02
N CYS A 251 7.09 1.45 2.85
CA CYS A 251 7.18 2.34 1.69
C CYS A 251 8.26 3.39 1.92
N ILE A 252 9.45 3.21 1.33
CA ILE A 252 10.57 4.14 1.54
C ILE A 252 10.30 5.51 0.94
N GLY A 253 9.50 5.59 -0.14
CA GLY A 253 9.06 6.84 -0.73
C GLY A 253 8.19 7.63 0.25
N SER A 254 7.09 7.03 0.75
CA SER A 254 6.20 7.71 1.70
C SER A 254 6.92 8.15 2.98
N ILE A 255 7.88 7.37 3.48
CA ILE A 255 8.67 7.79 4.65
C ILE A 255 9.60 8.96 4.31
N GLN A 256 10.17 8.99 3.10
CA GLN A 256 11.01 10.11 2.65
C GLN A 256 10.20 11.41 2.49
N GLU A 257 8.92 11.32 2.13
CA GLU A 257 8.00 12.46 2.01
C GLU A 257 7.64 13.11 3.35
N MET A 258 7.82 12.40 4.46
CA MET A 258 7.52 12.91 5.81
C MET A 258 8.47 14.06 6.18
N GLU A 259 7.94 15.05 6.92
CA GLU A 259 8.73 16.22 7.33
C GLU A 259 9.93 15.84 8.18
N GLU A 260 9.71 14.94 9.13
CA GLU A 260 10.69 14.56 10.15
C GLU A 260 11.29 13.19 9.90
N GLY A 261 12.49 13.02 10.42
CA GLY A 261 13.15 11.73 10.51
C GLY A 261 14.21 11.51 9.44
N ASN A 262 15.09 10.58 9.73
CA ASN A 262 16.12 10.11 8.80
C ASN A 262 15.73 8.70 8.33
N LEU A 263 15.39 8.58 7.05
CA LEU A 263 14.92 7.33 6.45
C LEU A 263 15.89 6.17 6.72
N GLU A 264 17.20 6.37 6.49
CA GLU A 264 18.19 5.29 6.63
C GLU A 264 18.24 4.75 8.07
N THR A 265 18.12 5.63 9.06
CA THR A 265 18.08 5.24 10.47
C THR A 265 16.85 4.38 10.79
N TYR A 266 15.69 4.75 10.28
CA TYR A 266 14.47 3.97 10.50
C TYR A 266 14.49 2.64 9.76
N VAL A 267 14.99 2.61 8.53
CA VAL A 267 15.17 1.34 7.79
C VAL A 267 16.13 0.40 8.53
N ASP A 268 17.25 0.92 9.06
CA ASP A 268 18.21 0.13 9.84
C ASP A 268 17.55 -0.48 11.09
N ASN A 269 16.82 0.32 11.84
CA ASN A 269 16.15 -0.12 13.06
C ASN A 269 15.07 -1.17 12.78
N PHE A 270 14.17 -0.90 11.83
CA PHE A 270 13.08 -1.82 11.50
C PHE A 270 13.59 -3.13 10.88
N ALA A 271 14.64 -3.08 10.07
CA ALA A 271 15.27 -4.27 9.52
C ALA A 271 15.97 -5.10 10.61
N LYS A 272 16.69 -4.45 11.53
CA LYS A 272 17.38 -5.09 12.65
C LYS A 272 16.41 -5.79 13.61
N GLU A 273 15.24 -5.21 13.83
CA GLU A 273 14.20 -5.74 14.73
C GLU A 273 13.25 -6.73 14.04
N ASP A 274 13.50 -7.07 12.77
CA ASP A 274 12.61 -7.91 11.95
C ASP A 274 11.16 -7.40 11.90
N ARG A 275 10.99 -6.07 11.73
CA ARG A 275 9.69 -5.42 11.70
C ARG A 275 9.18 -5.11 10.28
N ILE A 276 9.89 -5.50 9.24
CA ILE A 276 9.52 -5.25 7.85
C ILE A 276 8.84 -6.50 7.28
N GLY A 277 7.60 -6.36 6.82
CA GLY A 277 6.87 -7.39 6.09
C GLY A 277 7.36 -7.48 4.65
N TYR A 278 7.22 -6.41 3.90
CA TYR A 278 7.77 -6.22 2.56
C TYR A 278 8.04 -4.74 2.29
N ILE A 279 8.64 -4.41 1.15
CA ILE A 279 9.15 -3.07 0.86
C ILE A 279 8.60 -2.55 -0.47
N HIS A 280 8.06 -1.33 -0.45
CA HIS A 280 7.86 -0.48 -1.61
C HIS A 280 9.13 0.34 -1.86
N PHE A 281 9.79 0.09 -2.97
CA PHE A 281 11.12 0.64 -3.30
C PHE A 281 10.99 1.68 -4.41
N ARG A 282 10.33 2.79 -4.12
CA ARG A 282 10.18 3.96 -5.00
C ARG A 282 10.99 5.16 -4.50
N ASN A 283 11.27 6.10 -5.36
CA ASN A 283 12.03 7.30 -5.05
C ASN A 283 11.20 8.56 -5.27
N VAL A 284 11.49 9.60 -4.50
CA VAL A 284 10.77 10.88 -4.52
C VAL A 284 11.75 12.04 -4.39
N LYS A 285 11.33 13.23 -4.81
CA LYS A 285 12.01 14.50 -4.55
C LYS A 285 11.09 15.42 -3.75
N GLY A 286 11.61 15.99 -2.69
CA GLY A 286 10.87 16.87 -1.80
C GLY A 286 10.16 16.13 -0.67
N LYS A 287 9.41 16.90 0.09
CA LYS A 287 8.64 16.46 1.25
C LYS A 287 7.30 17.16 1.26
N ILE A 288 6.35 16.68 2.07
CA ILE A 288 5.10 17.42 2.28
C ILE A 288 5.40 18.87 2.69
N PRO A 289 4.61 19.85 2.24
CA PRO A 289 3.43 19.71 1.40
C PRO A 289 3.70 19.71 -0.12
N ASN A 290 4.98 19.59 -0.55
CA ASN A 290 5.36 19.59 -1.96
C ASN A 290 6.39 18.51 -2.24
N TYR A 291 6.02 17.49 -3.01
CA TYR A 291 6.94 16.47 -3.49
C TYR A 291 6.51 15.93 -4.85
N ILE A 292 7.43 15.28 -5.54
CA ILE A 292 7.17 14.55 -6.79
C ILE A 292 7.68 13.12 -6.69
N GLU A 293 6.99 12.19 -7.31
CA GLU A 293 7.52 10.85 -7.54
C GLU A 293 8.51 10.86 -8.69
N ALA A 294 9.67 10.27 -8.47
CA ALA A 294 10.78 10.24 -9.43
C ALA A 294 11.04 8.80 -9.92
N PHE A 295 11.88 8.66 -10.94
CA PHE A 295 12.41 7.33 -11.27
C PHE A 295 13.18 6.75 -10.09
N VAL A 296 13.22 5.43 -9.99
CA VAL A 296 13.86 4.72 -8.87
C VAL A 296 15.33 5.10 -8.63
N ASP A 297 16.04 5.50 -9.69
CA ASP A 297 17.44 5.95 -9.68
C ASP A 297 17.61 7.46 -9.48
N GLU A 298 16.48 8.21 -9.45
CA GLU A 298 16.45 9.67 -9.41
C GLU A 298 15.57 10.15 -8.26
N GLY A 299 16.10 10.84 -7.30
CA GLY A 299 15.34 11.35 -6.16
C GLY A 299 16.25 11.61 -4.97
N ASP A 300 15.65 11.90 -3.84
CA ASP A 300 16.38 12.27 -2.63
C ASP A 300 16.85 11.05 -1.82
N ILE A 301 16.37 9.86 -2.15
CA ILE A 301 16.75 8.63 -1.46
C ILE A 301 18.00 8.02 -2.09
N ASN A 302 19.02 7.75 -1.27
CA ASN A 302 20.16 6.96 -1.68
C ASN A 302 19.81 5.46 -1.70
N MET A 303 19.28 4.99 -2.83
CA MET A 303 18.79 3.62 -3.00
C MET A 303 19.88 2.56 -2.78
N VAL A 304 21.15 2.90 -3.09
CA VAL A 304 22.30 2.02 -2.83
C VAL A 304 22.49 1.81 -1.33
N ASN A 305 22.41 2.87 -0.53
CA ASN A 305 22.54 2.77 0.92
C ASN A 305 21.39 1.97 1.55
N ILE A 306 20.16 2.15 1.05
CA ILE A 306 19.02 1.35 1.53
C ILE A 306 19.29 -0.14 1.32
N ILE A 307 19.73 -0.58 0.15
CA ILE A 307 20.05 -1.99 -0.11
C ILE A 307 21.20 -2.48 0.78
N LYS A 308 22.24 -1.65 1.03
CA LYS A 308 23.34 -1.99 1.95
C LYS A 308 22.83 -2.19 3.38
N ILE A 309 21.94 -1.32 3.86
CA ILE A 309 21.32 -1.42 5.19
C ILE A 309 20.51 -2.71 5.29
N LEU A 310 19.67 -3.02 4.31
CA LEU A 310 18.87 -4.23 4.27
C LEU A 310 19.74 -5.49 4.26
N LYS A 311 20.84 -5.48 3.48
CA LYS A 311 21.80 -6.59 3.45
C LYS A 311 22.52 -6.76 4.79
N LYS A 312 23.02 -5.67 5.39
CA LYS A 312 23.66 -5.64 6.72
C LYS A 312 22.79 -6.32 7.78
N ASN A 313 21.47 -6.05 7.74
CA ASN A 313 20.50 -6.61 8.67
C ASN A 313 19.90 -7.95 8.24
N ASN A 314 20.44 -8.55 7.18
CA ASN A 314 20.03 -9.87 6.68
C ASN A 314 18.53 -9.94 6.30
N TYR A 315 17.94 -8.84 5.80
CA TYR A 315 16.56 -8.82 5.34
C TYR A 315 16.32 -9.85 4.24
N LYS A 316 15.28 -10.67 4.37
CA LYS A 316 14.95 -11.79 3.46
C LYS A 316 13.61 -11.60 2.73
N GLY A 317 12.87 -10.58 3.08
CA GLY A 317 11.55 -10.30 2.49
C GLY A 317 11.60 -9.84 1.03
N VAL A 318 10.43 -9.53 0.52
CA VAL A 318 10.23 -9.06 -0.85
C VAL A 318 10.40 -7.54 -0.95
N ILE A 319 10.97 -7.11 -2.06
CA ILE A 319 11.07 -5.72 -2.49
C ILE A 319 10.32 -5.59 -3.82
N ILE A 320 9.36 -4.65 -3.91
CA ILE A 320 8.63 -4.32 -5.14
C ILE A 320 8.86 -2.84 -5.51
N PRO A 321 8.75 -2.47 -6.79
CA PRO A 321 8.89 -1.07 -7.24
C PRO A 321 7.82 -0.13 -6.73
N ASP A 322 6.59 -0.60 -6.44
CA ASP A 322 5.38 0.18 -6.19
C ASP A 322 4.93 0.96 -7.44
N HIS A 323 5.23 2.25 -7.54
CA HIS A 323 4.97 3.06 -8.72
C HIS A 323 6.25 3.41 -9.48
N THR A 324 6.07 3.88 -10.72
CA THR A 324 7.15 4.46 -11.51
C THR A 324 6.57 5.51 -12.46
N PRO A 325 7.33 6.56 -12.80
CA PRO A 325 6.94 7.47 -13.87
C PRO A 325 6.68 6.73 -15.16
N ALA A 326 5.70 7.19 -15.93
CA ALA A 326 5.34 6.61 -17.22
C ALA A 326 6.38 6.93 -18.29
N LEU A 327 6.99 5.90 -18.86
CA LEU A 327 7.93 6.07 -19.97
C LEU A 327 7.19 6.35 -21.27
N ASN A 328 7.77 7.19 -22.12
CA ASN A 328 7.18 7.55 -23.43
C ASN A 328 7.37 6.40 -24.44
N CYS A 329 6.50 5.41 -24.38
CA CYS A 329 6.45 4.25 -25.27
C CYS A 329 5.05 3.63 -25.27
N ASP A 330 4.79 2.65 -26.15
CA ASP A 330 3.46 2.01 -26.29
C ASP A 330 3.01 1.23 -25.04
N ALA A 331 3.93 0.85 -24.17
CA ALA A 331 3.64 0.12 -22.92
C ALA A 331 4.33 0.78 -21.71
N PRO A 332 3.91 2.01 -21.33
CA PRO A 332 4.61 2.85 -20.35
C PRO A 332 4.76 2.17 -18.99
N TRP A 333 3.73 1.48 -18.51
CA TRP A 333 3.79 0.77 -17.22
C TRP A 333 4.79 -0.39 -17.25
N HIS A 334 4.74 -1.23 -18.30
CA HIS A 334 5.67 -2.37 -18.44
C HIS A 334 7.12 -1.91 -18.54
N ALA A 335 7.38 -0.86 -19.31
CA ALA A 335 8.71 -0.31 -19.45
C ALA A 335 9.24 0.28 -18.13
N GLY A 336 8.42 1.02 -17.41
CA GLY A 336 8.76 1.58 -16.10
C GLY A 336 9.05 0.49 -15.07
N MET A 337 8.19 -0.53 -14.98
CA MET A 337 8.38 -1.65 -14.06
C MET A 337 9.61 -2.48 -14.41
N ALA A 338 9.87 -2.73 -15.70
CA ALA A 338 11.08 -3.44 -16.13
C ALA A 338 12.35 -2.68 -15.74
N TYR A 339 12.34 -1.35 -15.92
CA TYR A 339 13.45 -0.49 -15.51
C TYR A 339 13.67 -0.55 -13.99
N ALA A 340 12.61 -0.37 -13.20
CA ALA A 340 12.69 -0.35 -11.74
C ALA A 340 13.13 -1.71 -11.17
N VAL A 341 12.55 -2.82 -11.64
CA VAL A 341 12.95 -4.18 -11.23
C VAL A 341 14.40 -4.47 -11.63
N GLY A 342 14.82 -4.07 -12.85
CA GLY A 342 16.19 -4.20 -13.31
C GLY A 342 17.19 -3.45 -12.44
N TYR A 343 16.85 -2.22 -12.04
CA TYR A 343 17.66 -1.42 -11.14
C TYR A 343 17.77 -2.05 -9.74
N ILE A 344 16.65 -2.46 -9.12
CA ILE A 344 16.63 -3.16 -7.84
C ILE A 344 17.51 -4.41 -7.88
N LYS A 345 17.37 -5.21 -8.95
CA LYS A 345 18.17 -6.42 -9.16
C LYS A 345 19.67 -6.12 -9.27
N GLY A 346 20.03 -5.09 -10.04
CA GLY A 346 21.42 -4.63 -10.17
C GLY A 346 22.00 -4.19 -8.84
N LEU A 347 21.25 -3.44 -8.03
CA LEU A 347 21.68 -3.04 -6.69
C LEU A 347 21.90 -4.23 -5.77
N ILE A 348 20.97 -5.19 -5.73
CA ILE A 348 21.10 -6.40 -4.89
C ILE A 348 22.33 -7.24 -5.28
N GLN A 349 22.66 -7.29 -6.56
CA GLN A 349 23.84 -8.02 -7.06
C GLN A 349 25.15 -7.31 -6.78
N SER A 350 25.14 -5.97 -6.69
CA SER A 350 26.35 -5.15 -6.55
C SER A 350 26.84 -4.97 -5.10
N VAL A 351 26.06 -5.37 -4.10
CA VAL A 351 26.38 -5.15 -2.67
C VAL A 351 26.66 -6.45 -1.92
#